data_6ebd59d51b607704ed77990eac037ec0
#
_entry.id   6ebd59d51b607704ed77990eac037ec0
#
_cell.length_a   1.000
_cell.length_b   1.000
_cell.length_c   1.000
_cell.angle_alpha   90.00
_cell.angle_beta   90.00
_cell.angle_gamma   90.00
#
_symmetry.space_group_name_H-M   'P 1'
#
loop_
_entity.id
_entity.type
_entity.pdbx_description
1 polymer ?
#
loop_
_entity_poly.entity_id
_entity_poly.type
_entity_poly.pdbx_seq_one_letter_code
_entity_poly.pdbx_strand_id
1 'polypeptide(L)'
;MKKGFTLIELLVVVLIIGILSAVALPQYTKAVARARLVEEIVQGRALLDAMNRYKLATGERWTEDLENLDIELSDKWECSTESHYCGYRESKTDAILEVSEYSSNEISLWCVADKNYPLAEPICRSLTGKDPERQTENKKYYLIYE
;
A
#
# COMPACT_ATOMS: atom_id res chain seq x y z
N MET A 1 -14.69 5.69 55.53
CA MET A 1 -15.37 4.53 54.93
C MET A 1 -14.76 4.26 53.58
N LYS A 2 -14.15 3.12 53.38
CA LYS A 2 -13.62 2.69 52.05
C LYS A 2 -14.79 2.13 51.25
N LYS A 3 -15.18 2.83 50.16
CA LYS A 3 -16.18 2.31 49.23
C LYS A 3 -15.52 1.21 48.38
N GLY A 4 -16.02 -0.01 48.48
CA GLY A 4 -15.60 -1.13 47.64
C GLY A 4 -16.32 -1.10 46.28
N PHE A 5 -15.67 -1.52 45.23
CA PHE A 5 -16.25 -1.71 43.90
C PHE A 5 -17.21 -2.91 43.91
N THR A 6 -18.36 -2.80 43.27
CA THR A 6 -19.28 -3.92 43.14
C THR A 6 -18.91 -4.78 41.92
N LEU A 7 -19.20 -6.09 41.98
CA LEU A 7 -18.99 -7.02 40.85
C LEU A 7 -19.73 -6.58 39.60
N ILE A 8 -20.94 -6.01 39.75
CA ILE A 8 -21.73 -5.58 38.60
C ILE A 8 -21.16 -4.33 37.92
N GLU A 9 -20.57 -3.38 38.66
CA GLU A 9 -19.89 -2.23 38.10
C GLU A 9 -18.71 -2.67 37.22
N LEU A 10 -17.94 -3.66 37.67
CA LEU A 10 -16.80 -4.17 36.90
C LEU A 10 -17.26 -4.94 35.66
N LEU A 11 -18.31 -5.74 35.78
CA LEU A 11 -18.88 -6.52 34.67
C LEU A 11 -19.43 -5.61 33.56
N VAL A 12 -20.14 -4.54 33.90
CA VAL A 12 -20.68 -3.59 32.91
C VAL A 12 -19.55 -2.87 32.19
N VAL A 13 -18.50 -2.45 32.88
CA VAL A 13 -17.34 -1.79 32.27
C VAL A 13 -16.62 -2.69 31.26
N VAL A 14 -16.33 -3.96 31.62
CA VAL A 14 -15.66 -4.86 30.69
C VAL A 14 -16.54 -5.22 29.50
N LEU A 15 -17.87 -5.30 29.68
CA LEU A 15 -18.81 -5.51 28.58
C LEU A 15 -18.77 -4.34 27.57
N ILE A 16 -18.81 -3.11 28.05
CA ILE A 16 -18.76 -1.90 27.21
C ILE A 16 -17.43 -1.85 26.46
N ILE A 17 -16.30 -2.05 27.15
CA ILE A 17 -14.98 -2.07 26.52
C ILE A 17 -14.89 -3.17 25.46
N GLY A 18 -15.44 -4.37 25.73
CA GLY A 18 -15.48 -5.48 24.79
C GLY A 18 -16.20 -5.12 23.49
N ILE A 19 -17.40 -4.51 23.60
CA ILE A 19 -18.18 -4.09 22.42
C ILE A 19 -17.46 -2.99 21.63
N LEU A 20 -16.93 -1.97 22.30
CA LEU A 20 -16.22 -0.87 21.65
C LEU A 20 -14.95 -1.37 20.94
N SER A 21 -14.18 -2.25 21.58
CA SER A 21 -12.97 -2.82 21.01
C SER A 21 -13.26 -3.66 19.76
N ALA A 22 -14.34 -4.42 19.75
CA ALA A 22 -14.72 -5.24 18.59
C ALA A 22 -14.94 -4.41 17.31
N VAL A 23 -15.41 -3.18 17.43
CA VAL A 23 -15.62 -2.26 16.29
C VAL A 23 -14.38 -1.42 16.01
N ALA A 24 -13.66 -0.97 17.02
CA ALA A 24 -12.52 -0.07 16.87
C ALA A 24 -11.27 -0.74 16.27
N LEU A 25 -10.96 -1.97 16.66
CA LEU A 25 -9.74 -2.66 16.23
C LEU A 25 -9.63 -2.83 14.69
N PRO A 26 -10.65 -3.32 13.97
CA PRO A 26 -10.55 -3.48 12.51
C PRO A 26 -10.45 -2.14 11.77
N GLN A 27 -11.07 -1.09 12.29
CA GLN A 27 -10.95 0.25 11.71
C GLN A 27 -9.56 0.84 11.94
N TYR A 28 -9.00 0.67 13.13
CA TYR A 28 -7.65 1.10 13.46
C TYR A 28 -6.61 0.42 12.56
N THR A 29 -6.71 -0.89 12.35
CA THR A 29 -5.80 -1.63 11.47
C THR A 29 -5.80 -1.08 10.05
N LYS A 30 -6.97 -0.79 9.48
CA LYS A 30 -7.10 -0.17 8.15
C LYS A 30 -6.49 1.22 8.09
N ALA A 31 -6.72 2.04 9.11
CA ALA A 31 -6.17 3.40 9.17
C ALA A 31 -4.64 3.40 9.22
N VAL A 32 -4.06 2.53 10.04
CA VAL A 32 -2.59 2.38 10.15
C VAL A 32 -1.99 1.86 8.84
N ALA A 33 -2.59 0.85 8.21
CA ALA A 33 -2.12 0.32 6.94
C ALA A 33 -2.16 1.39 5.83
N ARG A 34 -3.25 2.18 5.79
CA ARG A 34 -3.35 3.32 4.87
C ARG A 34 -2.26 4.37 5.10
N ALA A 35 -1.99 4.71 6.36
CA ALA A 35 -0.96 5.70 6.70
C ALA A 35 0.44 5.25 6.23
N ARG A 36 0.77 3.97 6.42
CA ARG A 36 2.02 3.38 5.93
C ARG A 36 2.12 3.40 4.41
N LEU A 37 1.04 3.04 3.71
CA LEU A 37 1.03 3.09 2.26
C LEU A 37 1.19 4.51 1.72
N VAL A 38 0.61 5.52 2.36
CA VAL A 38 0.81 6.93 1.97
C VAL A 38 2.28 7.34 2.09
N GLU A 39 2.99 6.90 3.13
CA GLU A 39 4.43 7.13 3.27
C GLU A 39 5.22 6.49 2.12
N GLU A 40 4.92 5.23 1.80
CA GLU A 40 5.59 4.50 0.72
C GLU A 40 5.19 5.00 -0.69
N ILE A 41 4.04 5.63 -0.87
CA ILE A 41 3.65 6.31 -2.13
C ILE A 41 4.65 7.43 -2.47
N VAL A 42 5.16 8.14 -1.48
CA VAL A 42 6.17 9.18 -1.72
C VAL A 42 7.44 8.57 -2.30
N GLN A 43 7.88 7.42 -1.79
CA GLN A 43 9.03 6.70 -2.34
C GLN A 43 8.75 6.14 -3.74
N GLY A 44 7.57 5.53 -3.93
CA GLY A 44 7.14 5.05 -5.25
C GLY A 44 7.11 6.16 -6.31
N ARG A 45 6.67 7.37 -5.93
CA ARG A 45 6.70 8.52 -6.82
C ARG A 45 8.13 8.98 -7.13
N ALA A 46 9.01 9.03 -6.14
CA ALA A 46 10.41 9.37 -6.35
C ALA A 46 11.08 8.36 -7.30
N LEU A 47 10.75 7.07 -7.15
CA LEU A 47 11.21 6.01 -8.06
C LEU A 47 10.68 6.22 -9.49
N LEU A 48 9.39 6.50 -9.65
CA LEU A 48 8.79 6.80 -10.94
C LEU A 48 9.49 7.98 -11.64
N ASP A 49 9.72 9.06 -10.91
CA ASP A 49 10.40 10.25 -11.42
C ASP A 49 11.87 9.94 -11.79
N ALA A 50 12.57 9.12 -11.01
CA ALA A 50 13.95 8.70 -11.28
C ALA A 50 14.03 7.81 -12.53
N MET A 51 13.13 6.87 -12.69
CA MET A 51 13.02 6.02 -13.88
C MET A 51 12.75 6.85 -15.14
N ASN A 52 11.86 7.84 -15.06
CA ASN A 52 11.58 8.75 -16.17
C ASN A 52 12.82 9.61 -16.52
N ARG A 53 13.58 10.09 -15.53
CA ARG A 53 14.86 10.79 -15.80
C ARG A 53 15.89 9.89 -16.44
N TYR A 54 16.03 8.66 -15.96
CA TYR A 54 16.92 7.66 -16.55
C TYR A 54 16.57 7.39 -18.04
N LYS A 55 15.29 7.17 -18.32
CA LYS A 55 14.78 6.98 -19.69
C LYS A 55 15.10 8.18 -20.60
N LEU A 56 14.98 9.41 -20.11
CA LEU A 56 15.31 10.60 -20.88
C LEU A 56 16.82 10.74 -21.11
N ALA A 57 17.65 10.31 -20.18
CA ALA A 57 19.09 10.44 -20.24
C ALA A 57 19.74 9.36 -21.13
N THR A 58 19.25 8.14 -21.08
CA THR A 58 19.88 6.97 -21.75
C THR A 58 19.12 6.50 -22.98
N GLY A 59 17.84 6.80 -23.08
CA GLY A 59 16.93 6.24 -24.07
C GLY A 59 16.45 4.82 -23.71
N GLU A 60 16.96 4.24 -22.63
CA GLU A 60 16.54 2.93 -22.11
C GLU A 60 15.29 3.12 -21.24
N ARG A 61 14.35 2.18 -21.33
CA ARG A 61 13.05 2.30 -20.65
C ARG A 61 13.11 1.94 -19.17
N TRP A 62 13.97 1.00 -18.82
CA TRP A 62 14.09 0.45 -17.48
C TRP A 62 15.56 0.19 -17.16
N THR A 63 15.97 0.37 -15.91
CA THR A 63 17.26 -0.09 -15.43
C THR A 63 17.07 -1.27 -14.50
N GLU A 64 17.92 -2.27 -14.65
CA GLU A 64 17.99 -3.41 -13.73
C GLU A 64 18.78 -3.05 -12.47
N ASP A 65 19.65 -2.06 -12.60
CA ASP A 65 20.54 -1.61 -11.54
C ASP A 65 20.02 -0.31 -10.93
N LEU A 66 19.50 -0.42 -9.72
CA LEU A 66 18.99 0.74 -8.98
C LEU A 66 20.10 1.74 -8.61
N GLU A 67 21.39 1.31 -8.65
CA GLU A 67 22.52 2.23 -8.43
C GLU A 67 22.64 3.26 -9.57
N ASN A 68 22.08 2.99 -10.74
CA ASN A 68 21.99 3.93 -11.85
C ASN A 68 20.96 5.05 -11.63
N LEU A 69 20.11 4.90 -10.62
CA LEU A 69 19.13 5.91 -10.26
C LEU A 69 19.69 6.83 -9.16
N ASP A 70 19.33 8.08 -9.22
CA ASP A 70 19.74 9.12 -8.27
C ASP A 70 18.86 9.15 -6.99
N ILE A 71 18.40 7.98 -6.53
CA ILE A 71 17.56 7.81 -5.35
C ILE A 71 18.02 6.63 -4.50
N GLU A 72 17.74 6.70 -3.21
CA GLU A 72 17.83 5.56 -2.30
C GLU A 72 16.40 5.07 -1.97
N LEU A 73 16.13 3.81 -2.27
CA LEU A 73 14.90 3.15 -1.87
C LEU A 73 15.09 2.47 -0.51
N SER A 74 14.01 2.40 0.28
CA SER A 74 14.04 1.58 1.48
C SER A 74 14.19 0.09 1.12
N ASP A 75 14.75 -0.68 2.03
CA ASP A 75 14.93 -2.13 1.94
C ASP A 75 13.62 -2.94 1.82
N LYS A 76 12.48 -2.26 1.94
CA LYS A 76 11.14 -2.85 1.80
C LYS A 76 10.65 -2.91 0.35
N TRP A 77 11.32 -2.21 -0.56
CA TRP A 77 11.01 -2.24 -1.97
C TRP A 77 11.78 -3.36 -2.65
N GLU A 78 11.07 -4.24 -3.32
CA GLU A 78 11.62 -5.35 -4.08
C GLU A 78 11.45 -5.06 -5.58
N CYS A 79 12.57 -5.05 -6.31
CA CYS A 79 12.57 -4.85 -7.76
C CYS A 79 12.87 -6.15 -8.48
N SER A 80 12.15 -6.39 -9.58
CA SER A 80 12.36 -7.52 -10.47
C SER A 80 12.98 -7.05 -11.77
N THR A 81 14.09 -7.65 -12.13
CA THR A 81 14.80 -7.39 -13.37
C THR A 81 14.10 -8.00 -14.57
N GLU A 82 13.47 -9.17 -14.38
CA GLU A 82 12.82 -9.90 -15.49
C GLU A 82 11.46 -9.31 -15.88
N SER A 83 10.77 -8.67 -14.93
CA SER A 83 9.36 -8.25 -15.10
C SER A 83 9.17 -6.74 -15.19
N HIS A 84 10.27 -5.96 -15.16
CA HIS A 84 10.25 -4.49 -15.21
C HIS A 84 9.26 -3.88 -14.18
N TYR A 85 9.37 -4.31 -12.92
CA TYR A 85 8.59 -3.72 -11.85
C TYR A 85 9.40 -3.59 -10.55
N CYS A 86 9.04 -2.59 -9.75
CA CYS A 86 9.44 -2.48 -8.35
C CYS A 86 8.18 -2.41 -7.49
N GLY A 87 8.14 -3.17 -6.39
CA GLY A 87 6.96 -3.26 -5.56
C GLY A 87 7.26 -3.19 -4.07
N TYR A 88 6.34 -2.58 -3.33
CA TYR A 88 6.24 -2.60 -1.87
C TYR A 88 4.96 -3.31 -1.46
N ARG A 89 5.05 -4.26 -0.51
CA ARG A 89 3.90 -4.97 0.04
C ARG A 89 3.62 -4.54 1.47
N GLU A 90 2.42 -4.04 1.74
CA GLU A 90 1.98 -3.72 3.10
C GLU A 90 1.63 -5.00 3.87
N SER A 91 2.34 -5.27 4.98
CA SER A 91 2.34 -6.55 5.71
C SER A 91 1.04 -6.93 6.41
N LYS A 92 0.13 -5.98 6.62
CA LYS A 92 -1.14 -6.22 7.34
C LYS A 92 -2.33 -6.45 6.42
N THR A 93 -2.27 -5.94 5.22
CA THR A 93 -3.39 -5.93 4.28
C THR A 93 -3.06 -6.53 2.94
N ASP A 94 -1.76 -6.82 2.71
CA ASP A 94 -1.22 -7.30 1.44
C ASP A 94 -1.59 -6.41 0.23
N ALA A 95 -1.91 -5.13 0.49
CA ALA A 95 -1.97 -4.14 -0.58
C ALA A 95 -0.55 -3.86 -1.07
N ILE A 96 -0.36 -3.85 -2.38
CA ILE A 96 0.94 -3.69 -3.02
C ILE A 96 0.97 -2.33 -3.71
N LEU A 97 2.05 -1.56 -3.50
CA LEU A 97 2.40 -0.45 -4.38
C LEU A 97 3.37 -1.00 -5.43
N GLU A 98 3.12 -0.70 -6.67
CA GLU A 98 3.88 -1.22 -7.80
C GLU A 98 4.21 -0.09 -8.77
N VAL A 99 5.50 0.14 -9.03
CA VAL A 99 5.99 0.95 -10.15
C VAL A 99 6.36 -0.02 -11.24
N SER A 100 5.68 0.07 -12.37
CA SER A 100 5.86 -0.87 -13.48
C SER A 100 5.62 -0.22 -14.83
N GLU A 101 6.24 -0.80 -15.86
CA GLU A 101 5.96 -0.47 -17.25
C GLU A 101 4.85 -1.37 -17.78
N TYR A 102 3.78 -0.77 -18.27
CA TYR A 102 2.73 -1.49 -18.97
C TYR A 102 2.74 -1.20 -20.48
N SER A 103 1.83 -1.83 -21.20
CA SER A 103 1.73 -1.87 -22.67
C SER A 103 1.73 -0.51 -23.41
N SER A 104 1.55 0.59 -22.70
CA SER A 104 1.58 1.97 -23.24
C SER A 104 2.98 2.55 -23.37
N ASN A 105 4.04 1.83 -22.96
CA ASN A 105 5.40 2.36 -22.92
C ASN A 105 5.63 3.45 -21.86
N GLU A 106 4.71 3.58 -20.92
CA GLU A 106 4.73 4.52 -19.81
C GLU A 106 4.96 3.76 -18.50
N ILE A 107 5.78 4.35 -17.64
CA ILE A 107 6.02 3.83 -16.31
C ILE A 107 4.99 4.47 -15.40
N SER A 108 4.30 3.69 -14.58
CA SER A 108 3.21 4.17 -13.75
C SER A 108 3.30 3.58 -12.34
N LEU A 109 2.79 4.33 -11.36
CA LEU A 109 2.67 3.87 -9.97
C LEU A 109 1.24 3.42 -9.71
N TRP A 110 1.11 2.18 -9.27
CA TRP A 110 -0.15 1.50 -9.02
C TRP A 110 -0.32 1.09 -7.57
N CYS A 111 -1.55 1.09 -7.08
CA CYS A 111 -1.95 0.28 -5.92
C CYS A 111 -2.62 -0.99 -6.43
N VAL A 112 -2.07 -2.13 -6.07
CA VAL A 112 -2.52 -3.44 -6.55
C VAL A 112 -3.20 -4.20 -5.42
N ALA A 113 -4.42 -4.63 -5.66
CA ALA A 113 -5.21 -5.44 -4.73
C ALA A 113 -5.39 -6.85 -5.28
N ASP A 114 -4.87 -7.84 -4.56
CA ASP A 114 -5.08 -9.25 -4.88
C ASP A 114 -6.39 -9.74 -4.23
N LYS A 115 -7.19 -10.52 -4.95
CA LYS A 115 -8.48 -11.07 -4.50
C LYS A 115 -8.38 -11.96 -3.26
N ASN A 116 -7.22 -12.57 -3.03
CA ASN A 116 -7.00 -13.41 -1.85
C ASN A 116 -6.90 -12.59 -0.56
N TYR A 117 -6.75 -11.27 -0.66
CA TYR A 117 -6.57 -10.37 0.47
C TYR A 117 -7.70 -9.33 0.54
N PRO A 118 -8.75 -9.61 1.32
CA PRO A 118 -9.98 -8.81 1.30
C PRO A 118 -9.81 -7.36 1.78
N LEU A 119 -8.71 -7.05 2.48
CA LEU A 119 -8.42 -5.70 2.94
C LEU A 119 -7.67 -4.85 1.92
N ALA A 120 -7.03 -5.44 0.92
CA ALA A 120 -6.25 -4.71 -0.07
C ALA A 120 -7.10 -3.81 -0.95
N GLU A 121 -8.21 -4.32 -1.48
CA GLU A 121 -9.10 -3.56 -2.38
C GLU A 121 -9.71 -2.31 -1.72
N PRO A 122 -10.33 -2.38 -0.53
CA PRO A 122 -10.84 -1.19 0.15
C PRO A 122 -9.78 -0.12 0.41
N ILE A 123 -8.53 -0.54 0.65
CA ILE A 123 -7.42 0.38 0.89
C ILE A 123 -7.00 1.07 -0.40
N CYS A 124 -6.73 0.31 -1.50
CA CYS A 124 -6.39 0.90 -2.78
C CYS A 124 -7.46 1.89 -3.27
N ARG A 125 -8.73 1.51 -3.17
CA ARG A 125 -9.86 2.39 -3.50
C ARG A 125 -9.87 3.66 -2.63
N SER A 126 -9.56 3.55 -1.34
CA SER A 126 -9.52 4.70 -0.43
C SER A 126 -8.33 5.63 -0.68
N LEU A 127 -7.23 5.12 -1.23
CA LEU A 127 -6.04 5.90 -1.57
C LEU A 127 -6.24 6.70 -2.85
N THR A 128 -6.82 6.08 -3.87
CA THR A 128 -6.98 6.68 -5.20
C THR A 128 -8.28 7.45 -5.36
N GLY A 129 -9.32 7.08 -4.61
CA GLY A 129 -10.68 7.60 -4.79
C GLY A 129 -11.34 7.17 -6.09
N LYS A 130 -10.74 6.24 -6.83
CA LYS A 130 -11.17 5.80 -8.16
C LYS A 130 -11.53 4.31 -8.16
N ASP A 131 -12.20 3.88 -9.22
CA ASP A 131 -12.37 2.46 -9.55
C ASP A 131 -11.08 1.92 -10.20
N PRO A 132 -10.89 0.58 -10.22
CA PRO A 132 -9.71 -0.01 -10.83
C PRO A 132 -9.70 0.25 -12.34
N GLU A 133 -8.57 0.73 -12.85
CA GLU A 133 -8.38 0.98 -14.30
C GLU A 133 -8.07 -0.30 -15.06
N ARG A 134 -7.49 -1.26 -14.35
CA ARG A 134 -7.15 -2.57 -14.90
C ARG A 134 -7.54 -3.68 -13.94
N GLN A 135 -7.98 -4.80 -14.49
CA GLN A 135 -8.30 -6.00 -13.73
C GLN A 135 -7.80 -7.25 -14.47
N THR A 136 -7.16 -8.13 -13.71
CA THR A 136 -6.85 -9.50 -14.14
C THR A 136 -7.73 -10.48 -13.39
N GLU A 137 -7.55 -11.78 -13.62
CA GLU A 137 -8.31 -12.82 -12.93
C GLU A 137 -8.20 -12.71 -11.41
N ASN A 138 -7.01 -12.36 -10.88
CA ASN A 138 -6.72 -12.35 -9.46
C ASN A 138 -6.39 -10.97 -8.88
N LYS A 139 -6.12 -9.95 -9.70
CA LYS A 139 -5.65 -8.65 -9.24
C LYS A 139 -6.45 -7.51 -9.85
N LYS A 140 -6.62 -6.43 -9.06
CA LYS A 140 -7.16 -5.13 -9.48
C LYS A 140 -6.10 -4.07 -9.32
N TYR A 141 -5.93 -3.21 -10.31
CA TYR A 141 -4.92 -2.17 -10.39
C TYR A 141 -5.59 -0.80 -10.35
N TYR A 142 -5.15 0.01 -9.40
CA TYR A 142 -5.65 1.38 -9.17
C TYR A 142 -4.50 2.34 -9.46
N LEU A 143 -4.65 3.15 -10.50
CA LEU A 143 -3.63 4.12 -10.90
C LEU A 143 -3.48 5.21 -9.84
N ILE A 144 -2.25 5.45 -9.39
CA ILE A 144 -1.89 6.53 -8.48
C ILE A 144 -1.25 7.68 -9.28
N TYR A 145 -0.22 7.38 -10.07
CA TYR A 145 0.52 8.33 -10.91
C TYR A 145 1.00 7.67 -12.21
N GLU A 146 1.05 8.47 -13.27
CA GLU A 146 1.68 8.21 -14.56
C GLU A 146 2.97 9.01 -14.71
#